data_45e8a6aa0e173adc35faf57de708d5cf
#
_entry.id   45e8a6aa0e173adc35faf57de708d5cf
#
_cell.length_a   1.000
_cell.length_b   1.000
_cell.length_c   1.000
_cell.angle_alpha   90.00
_cell.angle_beta   90.00
_cell.angle_gamma   90.00
#
_symmetry.space_group_name_H-M   'P 1'
#
loop_
_entity.id
_entity.type
_entity.pdbx_description
1 polymer ?
#
loop_
_entity_poly.entity_id
_entity_poly.type
_entity_poly.pdbx_seq_one_letter_code
_entity_poly.pdbx_strand_id
1 'polypeptide(L)'
;MITDVNNDAIYFSRYTIPYERDGVRRIHYKHVGTYGYKVWFLKKYSNMPKTELEISESLEQLRVIENGFKIRVKETQWQTIGVDTPEQIQLVENFLLNK
;
A
#
# COMPACT_ATOMS: atom_id res chain seq x y z
N MET A 1 -3.33 0.94 -6.47
CA MET A 1 -4.28 0.58 -5.41
C MET A 1 -5.68 1.04 -5.79
N ILE A 2 -6.66 0.21 -5.57
CA ILE A 2 -8.07 0.48 -5.87
C ILE A 2 -8.88 0.37 -4.58
N THR A 3 -9.81 1.30 -4.38
CA THR A 3 -10.70 1.30 -3.21
C THR A 3 -12.16 1.23 -3.66
N ASP A 4 -13.03 0.75 -2.77
CA ASP A 4 -14.46 0.78 -2.99
C ASP A 4 -15.07 2.13 -2.54
N VAL A 5 -16.38 2.25 -2.63
CA VAL A 5 -17.09 3.49 -2.27
C VAL A 5 -16.99 3.83 -0.78
N ASN A 6 -16.62 2.87 0.06
CA ASN A 6 -16.46 3.06 1.51
C ASN A 6 -15.01 3.35 1.90
N ASN A 7 -14.12 3.52 0.92
CA ASN A 7 -12.68 3.69 1.12
C ASN A 7 -11.99 2.46 1.73
N ASP A 8 -12.55 1.30 1.50
CA ASP A 8 -11.88 0.04 1.81
C ASP A 8 -11.11 -0.43 0.58
N ALA A 9 -9.90 -0.93 0.78
CA ALA A 9 -9.06 -1.38 -0.33
C ALA A 9 -9.66 -2.61 -1.00
N ILE A 10 -9.74 -2.58 -2.34
CA ILE A 10 -10.14 -3.73 -3.13
C ILE A 10 -8.90 -4.55 -3.49
N TYR A 11 -7.85 -3.88 -3.93
CA TYR A 11 -6.62 -4.54 -4.33
C TYR A 11 -5.43 -3.59 -4.31
N PHE A 12 -4.25 -4.14 -4.08
CA PHE A 12 -2.97 -3.45 -4.19
C PHE A 12 -2.14 -4.15 -5.27
N SER A 13 -1.48 -3.38 -6.13
CA SER A 13 -0.61 -3.94 -7.14
C SER A 13 0.63 -3.07 -7.32
N ARG A 14 1.71 -3.69 -7.74
CA ARG A 14 2.92 -2.97 -8.15
C ARG A 14 2.75 -2.32 -9.51
N TYR A 15 1.75 -2.77 -10.28
CA TYR A 15 1.33 -2.11 -11.51
C TYR A 15 0.39 -0.96 -11.19
N THR A 16 0.30 -0.03 -12.13
CA THR A 16 -0.69 1.04 -12.09
C THR A 16 -2.06 0.46 -12.37
N ILE A 17 -2.97 0.53 -11.42
CA ILE A 17 -4.34 0.05 -11.52
C ILE A 17 -5.30 1.17 -11.11
N PRO A 18 -6.50 1.30 -11.73
CA PRO A 18 -7.05 0.47 -12.79
C PRO A 18 -6.40 0.74 -14.16
N TYR A 19 -6.60 -0.20 -15.08
CA TYR A 19 -6.12 -0.07 -16.46
C TYR A 19 -6.93 0.99 -17.23
N GLU A 20 -6.24 1.85 -17.95
CA GLU A 20 -6.86 2.93 -18.74
C GLU A 20 -7.11 2.44 -20.19
N ARG A 21 -8.22 1.76 -20.38
CA ARG A 21 -8.54 1.14 -21.66
C ARG A 21 -8.72 2.16 -22.78
N ASP A 22 -9.40 3.26 -22.50
CA ASP A 22 -9.78 4.24 -23.52
C ASP A 22 -8.80 5.42 -23.61
N GLY A 23 -7.66 5.32 -22.95
CA GLY A 23 -6.69 6.39 -22.90
C GLY A 23 -7.12 7.60 -22.09
N VAL A 24 -8.27 7.52 -21.43
CA VAL A 24 -8.75 8.58 -20.53
C VAL A 24 -7.99 8.52 -19.24
N ARG A 25 -7.31 9.62 -18.90
CA ARG A 25 -6.52 9.69 -17.68
C ARG A 25 -7.44 9.65 -16.46
N ARG A 26 -7.24 8.64 -15.61
CA ARG A 26 -7.97 8.50 -14.35
C ARG A 26 -7.02 8.75 -13.19
N ILE A 27 -7.60 8.99 -12.02
CA ILE A 27 -6.82 9.20 -10.80
C ILE A 27 -6.27 7.85 -10.34
N HIS A 28 -4.96 7.82 -10.10
CA HIS A 28 -4.28 6.67 -9.52
C HIS A 28 -3.70 7.05 -8.17
N TYR A 29 -3.85 6.16 -7.18
CA TYR A 29 -3.35 6.39 -5.84
C TYR A 29 -2.14 5.53 -5.58
N LYS A 30 -1.07 6.17 -5.11
CA LYS A 30 0.13 5.47 -4.68
C LYS A 30 -0.05 4.95 -3.26
N HIS A 31 0.30 3.69 -3.08
CA HIS A 31 0.28 3.06 -1.77
C HIS A 31 1.43 3.58 -0.90
N VAL A 32 1.10 4.06 0.30
CA VAL A 32 2.08 4.45 1.32
C VAL A 32 2.12 3.35 2.36
N GLY A 33 3.31 2.84 2.67
CA GLY A 33 3.50 1.67 3.53
C GLY A 33 3.37 1.95 5.02
N THR A 34 2.32 2.68 5.44
CA THR A 34 2.05 2.96 6.83
C THR A 34 0.70 2.38 7.23
N TYR A 35 0.69 1.51 8.26
CA TYR A 35 -0.50 0.76 8.67
C TYR A 35 -0.75 0.87 10.15
N GLY A 36 -2.05 0.99 10.52
CA GLY A 36 -2.50 0.81 11.87
C GLY A 36 -3.27 -0.50 11.98
N TYR A 37 -3.07 -1.23 13.07
CA TYR A 37 -3.74 -2.52 13.30
C TYR A 37 -4.42 -2.51 14.67
N LYS A 38 -5.60 -3.12 14.71
CA LYS A 38 -6.18 -3.48 16.00
C LYS A 38 -5.39 -4.64 16.61
N VAL A 39 -5.18 -4.60 17.91
CA VAL A 39 -4.34 -5.59 18.61
C VAL A 39 -4.82 -7.02 18.36
N TRP A 40 -6.14 -7.25 18.43
CA TRP A 40 -6.70 -8.59 18.20
C TRP A 40 -6.40 -9.09 16.78
N PHE A 41 -6.43 -8.17 15.82
CA PHE A 41 -6.15 -8.52 14.42
C PHE A 41 -4.66 -8.82 14.21
N LEU A 42 -3.78 -8.06 14.85
CA LEU A 42 -2.35 -8.26 14.72
C LEU A 42 -1.93 -9.65 15.18
N LYS A 43 -2.52 -10.14 16.28
CA LYS A 43 -2.31 -11.51 16.75
C LYS A 43 -2.78 -12.54 15.73
N LYS A 44 -3.92 -12.31 15.11
CA LYS A 44 -4.46 -13.19 14.08
C LYS A 44 -3.60 -13.18 12.82
N TYR A 45 -3.16 -12.00 12.40
CA TYR A 45 -2.33 -11.81 11.22
C TYR A 45 -1.00 -12.55 11.34
N SER A 46 -0.36 -12.52 12.51
CA SER A 46 0.92 -13.18 12.72
C SER A 46 0.86 -14.70 12.55
N ASN A 47 -0.33 -15.29 12.66
CA ASN A 47 -0.56 -16.72 12.47
C ASN A 47 -1.08 -17.08 11.08
N MET A 48 -1.30 -16.10 10.21
CA MET A 48 -1.76 -16.34 8.84
C MET A 48 -0.58 -16.76 7.97
N PRO A 49 -0.72 -17.84 7.18
CA PRO A 49 0.31 -18.21 6.21
C PRO A 49 0.30 -17.23 5.04
N LYS A 50 1.40 -17.18 4.32
CA LYS A 50 1.49 -16.38 3.09
C LYS A 50 0.47 -16.86 2.07
N THR A 51 -0.12 -15.91 1.36
CA THR A 51 -1.14 -16.18 0.35
C THR A 51 -0.54 -16.07 -1.05
N GLU A 52 -1.26 -16.59 -2.04
CA GLU A 52 -0.80 -16.63 -3.42
C GLU A 52 -0.62 -15.22 -4.01
N LEU A 53 -1.56 -14.31 -3.80
CA LEU A 53 -1.45 -12.94 -4.29
C LEU A 53 -0.32 -12.18 -3.61
N GLU A 54 -0.13 -12.40 -2.32
CA GLU A 54 0.98 -11.83 -1.59
C GLU A 54 2.32 -12.24 -2.18
N ILE A 55 2.46 -13.52 -2.50
CA ILE A 55 3.70 -14.06 -3.08
C ILE A 55 3.91 -13.49 -4.48
N SER A 56 2.85 -13.44 -5.29
CA SER A 56 2.93 -12.96 -6.66
C SER A 56 3.35 -11.50 -6.77
N GLU A 57 2.80 -10.64 -5.92
CA GLU A 57 3.08 -9.20 -5.95
C GLU A 57 4.15 -8.78 -4.95
N SER A 58 4.56 -9.65 -4.04
CA SER A 58 5.43 -9.34 -2.91
C SER A 58 4.88 -8.17 -2.08
N LEU A 59 3.58 -8.22 -1.82
CA LEU A 59 2.85 -7.21 -1.04
C LEU A 59 2.10 -7.90 0.10
N GLU A 60 2.58 -7.74 1.33
CA GLU A 60 2.05 -8.44 2.52
C GLU A 60 0.58 -8.12 2.82
N GLN A 61 0.12 -6.93 2.50
CA GLN A 61 -1.25 -6.51 2.78
C GLN A 61 -2.28 -7.31 1.96
N LEU A 62 -1.87 -7.96 0.88
CA LEU A 62 -2.77 -8.82 0.11
C LEU A 62 -3.20 -10.06 0.90
N ARG A 63 -2.39 -10.51 1.86
CA ARG A 63 -2.77 -11.58 2.78
C ARG A 63 -4.04 -11.23 3.54
N VAL A 64 -4.16 -9.99 3.95
CA VAL A 64 -5.35 -9.50 4.68
C VAL A 64 -6.58 -9.56 3.79
N ILE A 65 -6.46 -9.06 2.57
CA ILE A 65 -7.59 -9.00 1.63
C ILE A 65 -8.03 -10.40 1.20
N GLU A 66 -7.09 -11.30 0.90
CA GLU A 66 -7.42 -12.67 0.50
C GLU A 66 -8.13 -13.44 1.60
N ASN A 67 -7.87 -13.11 2.86
CA ASN A 67 -8.53 -13.74 4.00
C ASN A 67 -9.86 -13.07 4.37
N GLY A 68 -10.35 -12.13 3.56
CA GLY A 68 -11.66 -11.53 3.72
C GLY A 68 -11.73 -10.38 4.72
N PHE A 69 -10.61 -9.88 5.20
CA PHE A 69 -10.57 -8.72 6.09
C PHE A 69 -10.48 -7.44 5.29
N LYS A 70 -10.92 -6.34 5.91
CA LYS A 70 -10.95 -5.03 5.28
C LYS A 70 -9.75 -4.19 5.69
N ILE A 71 -9.20 -3.45 4.74
CA ILE A 71 -8.20 -2.43 4.98
C ILE A 71 -8.81 -1.09 4.61
N ARG A 72 -9.10 -0.26 5.60
CA ARG A 72 -9.58 1.09 5.36
C ARG A 72 -8.43 1.98 4.95
N VAL A 73 -8.64 2.74 3.89
CA VAL A 73 -7.61 3.61 3.30
C VAL A 73 -7.99 5.06 3.50
N LYS A 74 -6.98 5.89 3.78
CA LYS A 74 -7.15 7.33 3.88
C LYS A 74 -6.15 8.00 2.95
N GLU A 75 -6.63 8.95 2.15
CA GLU A 75 -5.78 9.72 1.27
C GLU A 75 -4.94 10.72 2.06
N THR A 76 -3.68 10.88 1.65
CA THR A 76 -2.79 11.88 2.24
C THR A 76 -2.07 12.64 1.13
N GLN A 77 -1.74 13.88 1.39
CA GLN A 77 -0.94 14.72 0.51
C GLN A 77 0.56 14.58 0.77
N TRP A 78 0.94 13.86 1.81
CA TRP A 78 2.34 13.69 2.18
C TRP A 78 3.04 12.75 1.21
N GLN A 79 4.27 13.14 0.83
CA GLN A 79 5.14 12.27 0.06
C GLN A 79 6.13 11.61 1.01
N THR A 80 6.36 10.32 0.78
CA THR A 80 7.36 9.55 1.53
C THR A 80 8.50 9.16 0.61
N ILE A 81 9.70 9.08 1.18
CA ILE A 81 10.89 8.64 0.45
C ILE A 81 11.35 7.32 1.08
N GLY A 82 11.39 6.27 0.27
CA GLY A 82 11.91 4.98 0.73
C GLY A 82 13.43 5.02 0.87
N VAL A 83 13.96 4.32 1.87
CA VAL A 83 15.40 4.29 2.16
C VAL A 83 15.90 2.85 2.05
N ASP A 84 16.36 2.46 0.86
CA ASP A 84 16.92 1.13 0.60
C ASP A 84 18.38 1.20 0.15
N THR A 85 18.86 2.38 -0.27
CA THR A 85 20.22 2.59 -0.78
C THR A 85 20.85 3.82 -0.13
N PRO A 86 22.20 3.95 -0.15
CA PRO A 86 22.87 5.16 0.35
C PRO A 86 22.41 6.45 -0.33
N GLU A 87 22.11 6.41 -1.61
CA GLU A 87 21.60 7.57 -2.36
C GLU A 87 20.24 8.02 -1.82
N GLN A 88 19.39 7.07 -1.42
CA GLN A 88 18.10 7.36 -0.83
C GLN A 88 18.24 7.99 0.56
N ILE A 89 19.26 7.61 1.32
CA ILE A 89 19.55 8.24 2.61
C ILE A 89 19.88 9.73 2.38
N GLN A 90 20.68 10.04 1.36
CA GLN A 90 21.01 11.41 1.02
C GLN A 90 19.77 12.22 0.61
N LEU A 91 18.86 11.62 -0.15
CA LEU A 91 17.60 12.25 -0.55
C LEU A 91 16.73 12.56 0.67
N VAL A 92 16.65 11.66 1.63
CA VAL A 92 15.88 11.88 2.86
C VAL A 92 16.49 13.00 3.69
N GLU A 93 17.81 13.02 3.83
CA GLU A 93 18.50 14.09 4.56
C GLU A 93 18.22 15.45 3.91
N ASN A 94 18.32 15.55 2.59
CA ASN A 94 18.05 16.79 1.87
C ASN A 94 16.59 17.22 2.04
N PHE A 95 15.66 16.27 2.00
CA PHE A 95 14.24 16.53 2.23
C PHE A 95 13.98 17.10 3.62
N LEU A 96 14.61 16.54 4.64
CA LEU A 96 14.46 17.01 6.02
C LEU A 96 15.08 18.39 6.25
N LEU A 97 16.22 18.67 5.61
CA LEU A 97 16.90 19.95 5.74
C LEU A 97 16.14 21.10 5.09
N ASN A 98 15.37 20.82 4.03
CA ASN A 98 14.62 21.82 3.27
C ASN A 98 13.16 21.96 3.73
N LYS A 99 12.81 21.36 4.84
CA LYS A 99 11.43 21.34 5.34
C LYS A 99 11.06 22.55 6.20
#